data_271712122941da7056d0175931dddf6d
#
_entry.id   271712122941da7056d0175931dddf6d
#
_cell.length_a   1.000
_cell.length_b   1.000
_cell.length_c   1.000
_cell.angle_alpha   90.00
_cell.angle_beta   90.00
_cell.angle_gamma   90.00
#
_symmetry.space_group_name_H-M   'P 1'
#
loop_
_entity.id
_entity.type
_entity.pdbx_description
1 polymer ?
#
loop_
_entity_poly.entity_id
_entity_poly.type
_entity_poly.pdbx_seq_one_letter_code
_entity_poly.pdbx_strand_id
1 'polypeptide(L)'
;MAKRTFKIYRYDPDKDAKPYMQTIEVELDGHERMLLDALMKLKAVDPSISFRRSCREGVCGSDAMNINGKNGLACLTNMNTLKGDIVLKPLPGLPVVRDLIVDMTLFFKQYNSIKPYLINETVAPEKERLQSPEEREELNGLYECILCASCSTSCPSFWWNPDKFVGPAGLLQAYRFIADSRDQATSERLDNLEDPYRLFRCHTIMNCVDVCPKGLNPTKAIGKIKEMMVMRSV
;
A
#
# COMPACT_ATOMS: atom_id res chain seq x y z
N MET A 1 -33.99 -6.51 3.96
CA MET A 1 -33.15 -5.87 2.94
C MET A 1 -32.91 -4.43 3.36
N ALA A 2 -31.66 -4.01 3.43
CA ALA A 2 -31.30 -2.65 3.79
C ALA A 2 -30.83 -1.92 2.53
N LYS A 3 -31.45 -0.77 2.23
CA LYS A 3 -31.01 0.10 1.12
C LYS A 3 -29.77 0.88 1.57
N ARG A 4 -28.70 0.84 0.76
CA ARG A 4 -27.45 1.56 1.02
C ARG A 4 -27.08 2.43 -0.17
N THR A 5 -26.64 3.64 0.13
CA THR A 5 -26.24 4.64 -0.88
C THR A 5 -24.72 4.64 -1.03
N PHE A 6 -24.27 4.49 -2.26
CA PHE A 6 -22.87 4.56 -2.64
C PHE A 6 -22.62 5.80 -3.50
N LYS A 7 -21.58 6.55 -3.20
CA LYS A 7 -21.06 7.63 -4.02
C LYS A 7 -19.70 7.20 -4.56
N ILE A 8 -19.66 6.87 -5.84
CA ILE A 8 -18.50 6.25 -6.48
C ILE A 8 -17.86 7.26 -7.43
N TYR A 9 -16.54 7.45 -7.32
CA TYR A 9 -15.76 8.19 -8.29
C TYR A 9 -15.77 7.44 -9.62
N ARG A 10 -16.18 8.15 -10.69
CA ARG A 10 -16.27 7.64 -12.05
C ARG A 10 -15.39 8.45 -12.97
N TYR A 11 -14.67 7.74 -13.82
CA TYR A 11 -13.87 8.29 -14.89
C TYR A 11 -13.56 7.22 -15.94
N ASP A 12 -13.96 7.45 -17.16
CA ASP A 12 -13.57 6.66 -18.33
C ASP A 12 -12.81 7.59 -19.30
N PRO A 13 -11.48 7.42 -19.48
CA PRO A 13 -10.68 8.33 -20.30
C PRO A 13 -11.13 8.40 -21.77
N ASP A 14 -11.85 7.37 -22.26
CA ASP A 14 -12.36 7.34 -23.64
C ASP A 14 -13.68 8.09 -23.83
N LYS A 15 -14.37 8.44 -22.72
CA LYS A 15 -15.74 9.00 -22.76
C LYS A 15 -15.90 10.28 -21.97
N ASP A 16 -15.18 10.41 -20.84
CA ASP A 16 -15.39 11.47 -19.86
C ASP A 16 -14.36 12.58 -20.00
N ALA A 17 -14.79 13.82 -20.20
CA ALA A 17 -13.92 14.99 -20.22
C ALA A 17 -13.31 15.29 -18.83
N LYS A 18 -14.00 14.90 -17.75
CA LYS A 18 -13.55 15.05 -16.34
C LYS A 18 -14.23 14.03 -15.46
N PRO A 19 -13.59 13.65 -14.34
CA PRO A 19 -14.20 12.74 -13.37
C PRO A 19 -15.43 13.36 -12.69
N TYR A 20 -16.33 12.46 -12.22
CA TYR A 20 -17.54 12.84 -11.49
C TYR A 20 -17.85 11.81 -10.39
N MET A 21 -18.78 12.16 -9.49
CA MET A 21 -19.29 11.24 -8.48
C MET A 21 -20.67 10.73 -8.89
N GLN A 22 -20.78 9.41 -9.07
CA GLN A 22 -22.06 8.76 -9.34
C GLN A 22 -22.68 8.29 -8.03
N THR A 23 -23.96 8.61 -7.80
CA THR A 23 -24.71 8.09 -6.66
C THR A 23 -25.54 6.89 -7.13
N ILE A 24 -25.36 5.74 -6.45
CA ILE A 24 -26.10 4.49 -6.73
C ILE A 24 -26.66 3.99 -5.43
N GLU A 25 -27.93 3.61 -5.46
CA GLU A 25 -28.60 2.94 -4.35
C GLU A 25 -28.73 1.45 -4.64
N VAL A 26 -28.34 0.61 -3.70
CA VAL A 26 -28.40 -0.85 -3.82
C VAL A 26 -29.09 -1.44 -2.61
N GLU A 27 -29.99 -2.38 -2.86
CA GLU A 27 -30.58 -3.21 -1.82
C GLU A 27 -29.62 -4.35 -1.47
N LEU A 28 -29.24 -4.40 -0.19
CA LEU A 28 -28.42 -5.45 0.38
C LEU A 28 -29.32 -6.42 1.14
N ASP A 29 -29.11 -7.72 0.92
CA ASP A 29 -29.92 -8.77 1.56
C ASP A 29 -29.33 -9.28 2.89
N GLY A 30 -28.21 -8.70 3.32
CA GLY A 30 -27.56 -9.01 4.60
C GLY A 30 -26.47 -10.08 4.51
N HIS A 31 -26.21 -10.61 3.33
CA HIS A 31 -25.09 -11.52 3.08
C HIS A 31 -23.78 -10.77 2.78
N GLU A 32 -23.88 -9.49 2.42
CA GLU A 32 -22.73 -8.63 2.14
C GLU A 32 -22.05 -8.20 3.44
N ARG A 33 -21.09 -8.99 3.89
CA ARG A 33 -20.32 -8.72 5.11
C ARG A 33 -19.23 -7.69 4.89
N MET A 34 -18.53 -7.77 3.76
CA MET A 34 -17.45 -6.89 3.39
C MET A 34 -17.85 -5.92 2.28
N LEU A 35 -17.18 -4.78 2.22
CA LEU A 35 -17.42 -3.78 1.17
C LEU A 35 -17.26 -4.38 -0.24
N LEU A 36 -16.31 -5.32 -0.41
CA LEU A 36 -16.13 -5.99 -1.70
C LEU A 36 -17.37 -6.78 -2.13
N ASP A 37 -18.12 -7.38 -1.21
CA ASP A 37 -19.37 -8.11 -1.53
C ASP A 37 -20.41 -7.13 -2.08
N ALA A 38 -20.55 -5.96 -1.44
CA ALA A 38 -21.44 -4.90 -1.93
C ALA A 38 -20.99 -4.34 -3.29
N LEU A 39 -19.68 -4.17 -3.51
CA LEU A 39 -19.13 -3.78 -4.82
C LEU A 39 -19.42 -4.79 -5.91
N MET A 40 -19.44 -6.07 -5.61
CA MET A 40 -19.83 -7.11 -6.56
C MET A 40 -21.31 -7.01 -6.95
N LYS A 41 -22.19 -6.68 -6.00
CA LYS A 41 -23.61 -6.38 -6.29
C LYS A 41 -23.76 -5.12 -7.14
N LEU A 42 -23.05 -4.04 -6.77
CA LEU A 42 -23.02 -2.80 -7.56
C LEU A 42 -22.60 -3.06 -9.00
N LYS A 43 -21.57 -3.88 -9.22
CA LYS A 43 -21.11 -4.24 -10.56
C LYS A 43 -22.11 -5.12 -11.32
N ALA A 44 -22.97 -5.87 -10.64
CA ALA A 44 -24.07 -6.60 -11.28
C ALA A 44 -25.18 -5.66 -11.75
N VAL A 45 -25.41 -4.55 -11.03
CA VAL A 45 -26.38 -3.51 -11.41
C VAL A 45 -25.81 -2.59 -12.50
N ASP A 46 -24.56 -2.16 -12.35
CA ASP A 46 -23.84 -1.33 -13.33
C ASP A 46 -22.51 -2.00 -13.70
N PRO A 47 -22.46 -2.79 -14.79
CA PRO A 47 -21.24 -3.49 -15.22
C PRO A 47 -20.09 -2.56 -15.64
N SER A 48 -20.38 -1.28 -15.86
CA SER A 48 -19.36 -0.29 -16.26
C SER A 48 -18.42 0.12 -15.12
N ILE A 49 -18.79 -0.10 -13.85
CA ILE A 49 -17.95 0.20 -12.67
C ILE A 49 -16.68 -0.62 -12.71
N SER A 50 -15.53 0.05 -12.62
CA SER A 50 -14.21 -0.58 -12.69
C SER A 50 -13.47 -0.54 -11.36
N PHE A 51 -13.08 -1.70 -10.85
CA PHE A 51 -12.21 -1.88 -9.70
C PHE A 51 -11.43 -3.19 -9.81
N ARG A 52 -10.30 -3.27 -9.10
CA ARG A 52 -9.50 -4.51 -9.05
C ARG A 52 -9.93 -5.38 -7.87
N ARG A 53 -9.83 -6.68 -8.05
CA ARG A 53 -10.03 -7.68 -6.98
C ARG A 53 -9.31 -8.98 -7.35
N SER A 54 -8.95 -9.77 -6.33
CA SER A 54 -8.40 -11.12 -6.55
C SER A 54 -8.69 -12.02 -5.34
N CYS A 55 -7.84 -12.08 -4.32
CA CYS A 55 -7.88 -13.06 -3.22
C CYS A 55 -9.10 -12.97 -2.32
N ARG A 56 -9.67 -11.79 -2.11
CA ARG A 56 -10.81 -11.48 -1.21
C ARG A 56 -10.54 -11.67 0.30
N GLU A 57 -9.28 -11.84 0.69
CA GLU A 57 -8.86 -12.16 2.06
C GLU A 57 -7.69 -11.30 2.57
N GLY A 58 -7.46 -10.14 1.93
CA GLY A 58 -6.46 -9.18 2.39
C GLY A 58 -5.00 -9.59 2.17
N VAL A 59 -4.72 -10.42 1.16
CA VAL A 59 -3.35 -10.88 0.83
C VAL A 59 -2.81 -10.25 -0.45
N CYS A 60 -3.65 -10.07 -1.48
CA CYS A 60 -3.19 -9.55 -2.78
C CYS A 60 -3.08 -8.03 -2.86
N GLY A 61 -3.76 -7.28 -1.99
CA GLY A 61 -3.77 -5.81 -1.99
C GLY A 61 -4.46 -5.15 -3.19
N SER A 62 -5.04 -5.91 -4.13
CA SER A 62 -5.51 -5.38 -5.41
C SER A 62 -6.75 -4.48 -5.30
N ASP A 63 -7.57 -4.68 -4.29
CA ASP A 63 -8.81 -3.94 -4.02
C ASP A 63 -8.63 -2.75 -3.07
N ALA A 64 -7.38 -2.24 -3.01
CA ALA A 64 -7.08 -1.04 -2.25
C ALA A 64 -7.72 0.20 -2.90
N MET A 65 -8.42 0.99 -2.09
CA MET A 65 -9.09 2.22 -2.49
C MET A 65 -9.28 3.18 -1.32
N ASN A 66 -9.73 4.38 -1.58
CA ASN A 66 -10.13 5.32 -0.54
C ASN A 66 -11.61 5.12 -0.20
N ILE A 67 -11.88 4.79 1.05
CA ILE A 67 -13.20 4.46 1.59
C ILE A 67 -13.55 5.49 2.65
N ASN A 68 -14.55 6.33 2.41
CA ASN A 68 -14.96 7.41 3.32
C ASN A 68 -13.78 8.30 3.80
N GLY A 69 -12.82 8.59 2.90
CA GLY A 69 -11.65 9.43 3.19
C GLY A 69 -10.42 8.67 3.72
N LYS A 70 -10.53 7.39 4.09
CA LYS A 70 -9.42 6.56 4.57
C LYS A 70 -9.06 5.48 3.55
N ASN A 71 -7.75 5.28 3.30
CA ASN A 71 -7.31 4.20 2.43
C ASN A 71 -7.44 2.85 3.14
N GLY A 72 -7.86 1.83 2.40
CA GLY A 72 -8.06 0.49 2.94
C GLY A 72 -8.35 -0.52 1.84
N LEU A 73 -8.57 -1.78 2.23
CA LEU A 73 -8.96 -2.86 1.32
C LEU A 73 -10.47 -3.09 1.40
N ALA A 74 -11.13 -3.16 0.26
CA ALA A 74 -12.57 -3.42 0.21
C ALA A 74 -12.92 -4.80 0.78
N CYS A 75 -12.06 -5.81 0.61
CA CYS A 75 -12.28 -7.16 1.13
C CYS A 75 -12.09 -7.28 2.66
N LEU A 76 -11.46 -6.31 3.33
CA LEU A 76 -11.30 -6.28 4.78
C LEU A 76 -12.18 -5.24 5.47
N THR A 77 -12.83 -4.36 4.72
CA THR A 77 -13.69 -3.32 5.30
C THR A 77 -15.08 -3.89 5.55
N ASN A 78 -15.45 -4.03 6.83
CA ASN A 78 -16.75 -4.56 7.24
C ASN A 78 -17.85 -3.53 6.97
N MET A 79 -18.91 -3.95 6.30
CA MET A 79 -20.06 -3.10 5.96
C MET A 79 -20.76 -2.50 7.20
N ASN A 80 -20.74 -3.19 8.34
CA ASN A 80 -21.34 -2.70 9.59
C ASN A 80 -20.58 -1.51 10.20
N THR A 81 -19.31 -1.32 9.83
CA THR A 81 -18.51 -0.17 10.28
C THR A 81 -18.77 1.10 9.45
N LEU A 82 -19.34 0.94 8.26
CA LEU A 82 -19.63 2.04 7.35
C LEU A 82 -21.04 2.59 7.64
N LYS A 83 -21.09 3.82 8.15
CA LYS A 83 -22.34 4.51 8.47
C LYS A 83 -22.67 5.54 7.38
N GLY A 84 -23.97 5.78 7.13
CA GLY A 84 -24.44 6.73 6.14
C GLY A 84 -24.08 6.35 4.70
N ASP A 85 -23.85 7.38 3.87
CA ASP A 85 -23.41 7.21 2.49
C ASP A 85 -21.99 6.66 2.45
N ILE A 86 -21.73 5.73 1.55
CA ILE A 86 -20.41 5.13 1.35
C ILE A 86 -19.74 5.81 0.16
N VAL A 87 -18.69 6.58 0.44
CA VAL A 87 -17.93 7.33 -0.57
C VAL A 87 -16.69 6.53 -0.97
N LEU A 88 -16.61 6.16 -2.24
CA LEU A 88 -15.50 5.38 -2.79
C LEU A 88 -14.75 6.20 -3.83
N LYS A 89 -13.43 6.31 -3.65
CA LYS A 89 -12.52 7.02 -4.57
C LYS A 89 -11.28 6.15 -4.85
N PRO A 90 -10.58 6.37 -5.97
CA PRO A 90 -9.29 5.74 -6.20
C PRO A 90 -8.28 6.14 -5.11
N LEU A 91 -7.20 5.37 -4.96
CA LEU A 91 -6.08 5.74 -4.10
C LEU A 91 -5.53 7.12 -4.53
N PRO A 92 -5.37 8.08 -3.60
CA PRO A 92 -4.93 9.43 -3.94
C PRO A 92 -3.44 9.46 -4.33
N GLY A 93 -3.06 10.45 -5.14
CA GLY A 93 -1.66 10.69 -5.52
C GLY A 93 -1.10 9.75 -6.59
N LEU A 94 -1.92 8.86 -7.16
CA LEU A 94 -1.58 8.06 -8.34
C LEU A 94 -2.51 8.42 -9.51
N PRO A 95 -2.05 8.34 -10.76
CA PRO A 95 -2.90 8.58 -11.93
C PRO A 95 -4.06 7.58 -11.98
N VAL A 96 -5.26 8.07 -12.31
CA VAL A 96 -6.44 7.21 -12.47
C VAL A 96 -6.46 6.64 -13.89
N VAL A 97 -6.54 5.30 -13.97
CA VAL A 97 -6.73 4.59 -15.24
C VAL A 97 -8.21 4.59 -15.62
N ARG A 98 -9.07 4.15 -14.69
CA ARG A 98 -10.52 4.15 -14.84
C ARG A 98 -11.19 3.97 -13.47
N ASP A 99 -12.17 4.78 -13.13
CA ASP A 99 -12.95 4.73 -11.89
C ASP A 99 -12.06 4.58 -10.63
N LEU A 100 -12.08 3.42 -9.99
CA LEU A 100 -11.31 3.11 -8.79
C LEU A 100 -9.94 2.47 -9.08
N ILE A 101 -9.57 2.35 -10.36
CA ILE A 101 -8.30 1.75 -10.79
C ILE A 101 -7.26 2.85 -11.02
N VAL A 102 -6.12 2.71 -10.35
CA VAL A 102 -4.97 3.61 -10.48
C VAL A 102 -3.80 2.93 -11.18
N ASP A 103 -2.93 3.74 -11.80
CA ASP A 103 -1.66 3.30 -12.35
C ASP A 103 -0.63 3.16 -11.22
N MET A 104 -0.10 1.95 -11.05
CA MET A 104 0.87 1.60 -10.01
C MET A 104 2.33 1.68 -10.50
N THR A 105 2.57 2.09 -11.73
CA THR A 105 3.91 2.08 -12.37
C THR A 105 4.93 2.83 -11.52
N LEU A 106 4.60 4.04 -11.09
CA LEU A 106 5.51 4.85 -10.26
C LEU A 106 5.76 4.24 -8.88
N PHE A 107 4.72 3.68 -8.26
CA PHE A 107 4.86 2.97 -6.98
C PHE A 107 5.84 1.79 -7.09
N PHE A 108 5.70 0.96 -8.12
CA PHE A 108 6.62 -0.16 -8.34
C PHE A 108 8.00 0.28 -8.80
N LYS A 109 8.14 1.40 -9.52
CA LYS A 109 9.44 1.99 -9.82
C LYS A 109 10.20 2.34 -8.53
N GLN A 110 9.54 2.98 -7.56
CA GLN A 110 10.13 3.29 -6.25
C GLN A 110 10.46 2.00 -5.48
N TYR A 111 9.58 1.02 -5.47
CA TYR A 111 9.83 -0.28 -4.85
C TYR A 111 11.04 -0.99 -5.48
N ASN A 112 11.13 -1.07 -6.80
CA ASN A 112 12.24 -1.73 -7.47
C ASN A 112 13.58 -0.99 -7.26
N SER A 113 13.53 0.32 -7.03
CA SER A 113 14.74 1.14 -6.82
C SER A 113 15.53 0.78 -5.55
N ILE A 114 14.89 0.08 -4.59
CA ILE A 114 15.55 -0.37 -3.35
C ILE A 114 16.13 -1.78 -3.46
N LYS A 115 16.16 -2.37 -4.66
CA LYS A 115 16.62 -3.75 -4.92
C LYS A 115 15.96 -4.75 -3.94
N PRO A 116 14.65 -5.03 -4.11
CA PRO A 116 13.86 -5.80 -3.15
C PRO A 116 14.09 -7.31 -3.26
N TYR A 117 15.33 -7.74 -3.14
CA TYR A 117 15.79 -9.13 -3.15
C TYR A 117 17.06 -9.28 -2.31
N LEU A 118 17.32 -10.48 -1.82
CA LEU A 118 18.50 -10.78 -1.02
C LEU A 118 19.77 -10.66 -1.90
N ILE A 119 20.76 -9.91 -1.41
CA ILE A 119 22.07 -9.79 -2.04
C ILE A 119 23.09 -10.48 -1.14
N ASN A 120 23.67 -11.57 -1.62
CA ASN A 120 24.73 -12.31 -0.94
C ASN A 120 25.60 -13.01 -1.97
N GLU A 121 26.85 -12.60 -2.06
CA GLU A 121 27.83 -13.07 -3.06
C GLU A 121 28.67 -14.25 -2.55
N THR A 122 28.49 -14.70 -1.30
CA THR A 122 29.20 -15.88 -0.82
C THR A 122 28.71 -17.14 -1.51
N VAL A 123 29.58 -18.13 -1.60
CA VAL A 123 29.22 -19.45 -2.16
C VAL A 123 27.96 -19.97 -1.48
N ALA A 124 26.99 -20.41 -2.27
CA ALA A 124 25.77 -20.99 -1.75
C ALA A 124 26.10 -22.20 -0.86
N PRO A 125 25.58 -22.27 0.38
CA PRO A 125 25.74 -23.45 1.21
C PRO A 125 25.04 -24.66 0.60
N GLU A 126 25.42 -25.87 1.01
CA GLU A 126 24.82 -27.10 0.50
C GLU A 126 23.29 -27.17 0.66
N LYS A 127 22.77 -26.60 1.74
CA LYS A 127 21.32 -26.58 2.03
C LYS A 127 20.75 -25.16 1.94
N GLU A 128 20.90 -24.38 3.01
CA GLU A 128 20.30 -23.05 3.13
C GLU A 128 21.16 -22.09 3.97
N ARG A 129 20.94 -20.78 3.82
CA ARG A 129 21.54 -19.77 4.67
C ARG A 129 20.73 -19.69 5.96
N LEU A 130 21.33 -20.16 7.06
CA LEU A 130 20.67 -20.21 8.36
C LEU A 130 20.51 -18.80 8.96
N GLN A 131 19.46 -18.62 9.74
CA GLN A 131 19.23 -17.49 10.64
C GLN A 131 18.89 -18.03 12.03
N SER A 132 19.30 -17.33 13.08
CA SER A 132 18.80 -17.63 14.43
C SER A 132 17.32 -17.22 14.57
N PRO A 133 16.58 -17.75 15.55
CA PRO A 133 15.24 -17.29 15.85
C PRO A 133 15.17 -15.77 16.11
N GLU A 134 16.16 -15.21 16.80
CA GLU A 134 16.27 -13.78 17.12
C GLU A 134 16.45 -12.94 15.86
N GLU A 135 17.37 -13.32 14.96
CA GLU A 135 17.58 -12.66 13.67
C GLU A 135 16.31 -12.73 12.81
N ARG A 136 15.59 -13.85 12.84
CA ARG A 136 14.33 -14.01 12.12
C ARG A 136 13.23 -13.13 12.71
N GLU A 137 13.21 -12.93 14.02
CA GLU A 137 12.23 -12.07 14.70
C GLU A 137 12.35 -10.60 14.29
N GLU A 138 13.57 -10.11 14.00
CA GLU A 138 13.81 -8.75 13.50
C GLU A 138 13.07 -8.46 12.18
N LEU A 139 12.71 -9.47 11.42
CA LEU A 139 11.99 -9.35 10.16
C LEU A 139 10.45 -9.32 10.34
N ASN A 140 9.95 -9.57 11.56
CA ASN A 140 8.52 -9.53 11.83
C ASN A 140 7.97 -8.09 11.68
N GLY A 141 6.83 -7.97 11.00
CA GLY A 141 6.25 -6.67 10.64
C GLY A 141 6.90 -6.02 9.41
N LEU A 142 7.82 -6.69 8.72
CA LEU A 142 8.48 -6.20 7.50
C LEU A 142 8.08 -7.02 6.27
N TYR A 143 8.20 -8.34 6.32
CA TYR A 143 7.93 -9.23 5.17
C TYR A 143 6.45 -9.42 4.87
N GLU A 144 5.56 -9.12 5.82
CA GLU A 144 4.10 -9.27 5.66
C GLU A 144 3.48 -8.17 4.79
N CYS A 145 4.27 -7.21 4.32
CA CYS A 145 3.80 -6.15 3.43
C CYS A 145 3.30 -6.72 2.11
N ILE A 146 2.03 -6.44 1.79
CA ILE A 146 1.33 -6.91 0.57
C ILE A 146 1.40 -5.92 -0.60
N LEU A 147 2.19 -4.87 -0.50
CA LEU A 147 2.39 -3.84 -1.54
C LEU A 147 1.08 -3.22 -2.07
N CYS A 148 0.06 -3.08 -1.23
CA CYS A 148 -1.25 -2.52 -1.60
C CYS A 148 -1.24 -1.01 -1.85
N ALA A 149 -0.14 -0.32 -1.58
CA ALA A 149 0.06 1.13 -1.69
C ALA A 149 -0.79 2.02 -0.77
N SER A 150 -1.66 1.49 0.09
CA SER A 150 -2.50 2.31 0.99
C SER A 150 -1.68 3.30 1.81
N CYS A 151 -0.52 2.89 2.35
CA CYS A 151 0.36 3.72 3.15
C CYS A 151 1.07 4.81 2.32
N SER A 152 1.61 4.48 1.15
CA SER A 152 2.29 5.45 0.27
C SER A 152 1.31 6.50 -0.25
N THR A 153 0.13 6.08 -0.66
CA THR A 153 -0.91 6.98 -1.18
C THR A 153 -1.66 7.78 -0.10
N SER A 154 -1.43 7.50 1.19
CA SER A 154 -1.91 8.33 2.30
C SER A 154 -0.88 9.35 2.79
N CYS A 155 0.35 9.29 2.26
CA CYS A 155 1.46 10.12 2.71
C CYS A 155 1.55 11.43 1.90
N PRO A 156 1.40 12.61 2.53
CA PRO A 156 1.55 13.89 1.82
C PRO A 156 2.91 14.05 1.14
N SER A 157 3.98 13.59 1.76
CA SER A 157 5.32 13.63 1.16
C SER A 157 5.41 12.84 -0.15
N PHE A 158 4.66 11.72 -0.25
CA PHE A 158 4.57 10.96 -1.49
C PHE A 158 3.75 11.69 -2.56
N TRP A 159 2.68 12.39 -2.18
CA TRP A 159 1.89 13.19 -3.15
C TRP A 159 2.71 14.31 -3.80
N TRP A 160 3.58 14.96 -3.01
CA TRP A 160 4.37 16.11 -3.49
C TRP A 160 5.62 15.71 -4.29
N ASN A 161 6.21 14.56 -3.99
CA ASN A 161 7.44 14.09 -4.63
C ASN A 161 7.39 12.59 -4.96
N PRO A 162 6.39 12.12 -5.73
CA PRO A 162 6.19 10.69 -5.97
C PRO A 162 7.30 10.08 -6.85
N ASP A 163 8.00 10.92 -7.61
CA ASP A 163 9.13 10.57 -8.47
C ASP A 163 10.46 10.40 -7.71
N LYS A 164 10.61 10.99 -6.52
CA LYS A 164 11.83 11.01 -5.74
C LYS A 164 11.72 10.28 -4.41
N PHE A 165 10.63 10.48 -3.68
CA PHE A 165 10.42 9.85 -2.38
C PHE A 165 10.09 8.37 -2.55
N VAL A 166 10.89 7.50 -1.96
CA VAL A 166 10.69 6.04 -2.02
C VAL A 166 9.32 5.61 -1.46
N GLY A 167 8.79 6.39 -0.54
CA GLY A 167 7.50 6.14 0.08
C GLY A 167 7.56 5.11 1.23
N PRO A 168 6.52 5.12 2.10
CA PRO A 168 6.51 4.27 3.29
C PRO A 168 6.62 2.77 2.99
N ALA A 169 5.96 2.27 1.95
CA ALA A 169 6.03 0.86 1.58
C ALA A 169 7.44 0.47 1.09
N GLY A 170 8.04 1.29 0.22
CA GLY A 170 9.40 1.04 -0.27
C GLY A 170 10.44 1.11 0.84
N LEU A 171 10.32 2.07 1.76
CA LEU A 171 11.25 2.19 2.90
C LEU A 171 11.08 1.05 3.91
N LEU A 172 9.85 0.57 4.16
CA LEU A 172 9.63 -0.62 4.97
C LEU A 172 10.32 -1.84 4.34
N GLN A 173 10.17 -2.01 3.03
CA GLN A 173 10.82 -3.11 2.30
C GLN A 173 12.34 -2.94 2.20
N ALA A 174 12.86 -1.72 2.13
CA ALA A 174 14.31 -1.47 2.22
C ALA A 174 14.85 -1.95 3.56
N TYR A 175 14.18 -1.59 4.67
CA TYR A 175 14.59 -2.03 6.00
C TYR A 175 14.51 -3.55 6.15
N ARG A 176 13.55 -4.23 5.54
CA ARG A 176 13.46 -5.69 5.51
C ARG A 176 14.78 -6.34 5.06
N PHE A 177 15.41 -5.82 4.01
CA PHE A 177 16.67 -6.37 3.49
C PHE A 177 17.89 -5.84 4.28
N ILE A 178 17.82 -4.61 4.79
CA ILE A 178 18.86 -4.04 5.66
C ILE A 178 18.98 -4.82 6.98
N ALA A 179 17.85 -5.25 7.53
CA ALA A 179 17.79 -6.01 8.79
C ALA A 179 18.01 -7.52 8.61
N ASP A 180 18.04 -8.03 7.37
CA ASP A 180 18.23 -9.45 7.12
C ASP A 180 19.72 -9.82 7.30
N SER A 181 20.04 -10.64 8.30
CA SER A 181 21.41 -11.08 8.61
C SER A 181 22.11 -11.82 7.47
N ARG A 182 21.35 -12.30 6.50
CA ARG A 182 21.87 -12.99 5.32
C ARG A 182 22.21 -12.04 4.17
N ASP A 183 21.77 -10.77 4.22
CA ASP A 183 22.06 -9.75 3.20
C ASP A 183 23.43 -9.10 3.48
N GLN A 184 24.22 -8.91 2.44
CA GLN A 184 25.57 -8.33 2.53
C GLN A 184 25.65 -6.90 1.98
N ALA A 185 24.55 -6.36 1.45
CA ALA A 185 24.52 -5.08 0.77
C ALA A 185 24.02 -3.92 1.66
N THR A 186 24.08 -4.05 2.99
CA THR A 186 23.59 -3.02 3.93
C THR A 186 24.13 -1.63 3.62
N SER A 187 25.47 -1.49 3.42
CA SER A 187 26.10 -0.21 3.08
C SER A 187 25.55 0.35 1.77
N GLU A 188 25.51 -0.44 0.71
CA GLU A 188 25.00 -0.03 -0.60
C GLU A 188 23.52 0.40 -0.53
N ARG A 189 22.72 -0.30 0.27
CA ARG A 189 21.31 0.04 0.49
C ARG A 189 21.16 1.37 1.21
N LEU A 190 21.99 1.62 2.22
CA LEU A 190 22.02 2.90 2.93
C LEU A 190 22.48 4.03 2.01
N ASP A 191 23.57 3.84 1.23
CA ASP A 191 24.04 4.83 0.24
C ASP A 191 22.93 5.20 -0.76
N ASN A 192 22.21 4.22 -1.27
CA ASN A 192 21.09 4.43 -2.18
C ASN A 192 19.96 5.28 -1.55
N LEU A 193 19.78 5.21 -0.23
CA LEU A 193 18.74 5.95 0.49
C LEU A 193 19.23 7.31 1.03
N GLU A 194 20.53 7.56 1.07
CA GLU A 194 21.14 8.80 1.58
C GLU A 194 20.94 9.96 0.61
N ASP A 195 19.71 10.42 0.51
CA ASP A 195 19.29 11.53 -0.33
C ASP A 195 18.18 12.30 0.38
N PRO A 196 18.18 13.64 0.35
CA PRO A 196 17.17 14.48 1.00
C PRO A 196 15.73 14.14 0.62
N TYR A 197 15.52 13.62 -0.58
CA TYR A 197 14.20 13.27 -1.09
C TYR A 197 13.85 11.79 -0.91
N ARG A 198 14.83 10.88 -0.89
CA ARG A 198 14.55 9.44 -0.84
C ARG A 198 14.13 8.96 0.53
N LEU A 199 14.93 9.20 1.57
CA LEU A 199 14.63 8.80 2.96
C LEU A 199 14.11 9.98 3.78
N PHE A 200 14.83 11.10 3.73
CA PHE A 200 14.62 12.22 4.67
C PHE A 200 13.37 13.04 4.37
N ARG A 201 12.69 12.80 3.25
CA ARG A 201 11.37 13.37 2.98
C ARG A 201 10.27 12.81 3.89
N CYS A 202 10.56 11.78 4.67
CA CYS A 202 9.67 11.31 5.73
C CYS A 202 9.70 12.27 6.93
N HIS A 203 8.57 12.93 7.20
CA HIS A 203 8.36 13.86 8.32
C HIS A 203 7.59 13.23 9.49
N THR A 204 7.51 11.90 9.55
CA THR A 204 6.89 11.17 10.67
C THR A 204 5.40 11.54 10.90
N ILE A 205 4.65 11.78 9.83
CA ILE A 205 3.21 12.13 9.88
C ILE A 205 2.34 10.95 10.39
N MET A 206 2.81 9.72 10.20
CA MET A 206 2.21 8.45 10.67
C MET A 206 0.91 8.01 9.95
N ASN A 207 0.39 8.73 8.97
CA ASN A 207 -0.75 8.26 8.17
C ASN A 207 -0.54 6.83 7.62
N CYS A 208 0.70 6.49 7.27
CA CYS A 208 1.08 5.18 6.75
C CYS A 208 0.85 4.03 7.76
N VAL A 209 0.94 4.31 9.05
CA VAL A 209 0.65 3.33 10.12
C VAL A 209 -0.86 3.16 10.27
N ASP A 210 -1.59 4.29 10.30
CA ASP A 210 -3.04 4.30 10.52
C ASP A 210 -3.84 3.58 9.41
N VAL A 211 -3.36 3.64 8.17
CA VAL A 211 -4.07 3.04 7.02
C VAL A 211 -3.59 1.64 6.64
N CYS A 212 -2.57 1.10 7.31
CA CYS A 212 -2.04 -0.21 6.92
C CYS A 212 -3.02 -1.34 7.22
N PRO A 213 -3.54 -2.07 6.19
CA PRO A 213 -4.51 -3.12 6.41
C PRO A 213 -3.92 -4.37 7.07
N LYS A 214 -2.57 -4.46 7.14
CA LYS A 214 -1.83 -5.53 7.82
C LYS A 214 -1.33 -5.12 9.20
N GLY A 215 -1.65 -3.89 9.68
CA GLY A 215 -1.20 -3.39 10.98
C GLY A 215 0.31 -3.17 11.09
N LEU A 216 1.01 -3.01 9.96
CA LEU A 216 2.45 -2.80 9.93
C LEU A 216 2.81 -1.36 10.32
N ASN A 217 4.07 -1.17 10.76
CA ASN A 217 4.57 0.15 11.13
C ASN A 217 5.73 0.63 10.23
N PRO A 218 5.43 1.24 9.07
CA PRO A 218 6.47 1.78 8.20
C PRO A 218 7.31 2.87 8.86
N THR A 219 6.72 3.66 9.76
CA THR A 219 7.42 4.75 10.47
C THR A 219 8.52 4.19 11.39
N LYS A 220 8.29 3.05 12.07
CA LYS A 220 9.32 2.38 12.88
C LYS A 220 10.50 1.93 11.99
N ALA A 221 10.22 1.30 10.86
CA ALA A 221 11.25 0.87 9.91
C ALA A 221 12.08 2.06 9.38
N ILE A 222 11.41 3.15 9.00
CA ILE A 222 12.07 4.38 8.55
C ILE A 222 12.94 4.98 9.65
N GLY A 223 12.46 4.97 10.90
CA GLY A 223 13.22 5.42 12.07
C GLY A 223 14.51 4.63 12.25
N LYS A 224 14.45 3.30 12.12
CA LYS A 224 15.63 2.42 12.18
C LYS A 224 16.63 2.71 11.06
N ILE A 225 16.19 2.93 9.83
CA ILE A 225 17.11 3.33 8.75
C ILE A 225 17.80 4.66 9.09
N LYS A 226 17.06 5.67 9.58
CA LYS A 226 17.63 6.96 9.98
C LYS A 226 18.64 6.84 11.11
N GLU A 227 18.36 6.00 12.11
CA GLU A 227 19.29 5.70 13.20
C GLU A 227 20.61 5.10 12.67
N MET A 228 20.53 4.12 11.77
CA MET A 228 21.72 3.53 11.12
C MET A 228 22.50 4.54 10.29
N MET A 229 21.85 5.48 9.60
CA MET A 229 22.52 6.57 8.88
C MET A 229 23.34 7.47 9.82
N VAL A 230 22.78 7.83 10.98
CA VAL A 230 23.46 8.64 11.99
C VAL A 230 24.68 7.91 12.56
N MET A 231 24.49 6.62 12.96
CA MET A 231 25.57 5.81 13.51
C MET A 231 26.73 5.59 12.52
N ARG A 232 26.47 5.58 11.23
CA ARG A 232 27.46 5.43 10.18
C ARG A 232 28.26 6.72 9.95
N SER A 233 27.70 7.88 10.28
CA SER A 233 28.31 9.20 10.10
C SER A 233 29.20 9.63 11.28
N VAL A 234 29.19 8.88 12.38
CA VAL A 234 30.00 9.07 13.59
C VAL A 234 31.15 8.07 13.62
#